data_20865da99e3cc1af0f35ea575a839e63
#
_entry.id   20865da99e3cc1af0f35ea575a839e63
#
_cell.length_a   1.000
_cell.length_b   1.000
_cell.length_c   1.000
_cell.angle_alpha   90.00
_cell.angle_beta   90.00
_cell.angle_gamma   90.00
#
_symmetry.space_group_name_H-M   'P 1'
#
loop_
_entity.id
_entity.type
_entity.pdbx_description
1 polymer ?
#
loop_
_entity_poly.entity_id
_entity_poly.type
_entity_poly.pdbx_seq_one_letter_code
_entity_poly.pdbx_strand_id
1 'polypeptide(L)'
;MRRREYVLLLIVAMMTMSAFPSQASLHRYQKSTLTVFAASSLAQTFTALGKTFEARHPGVKVEFSFLASSTLATQMLAGAPVDIFASASETDMRTVKSLVPSPVIFTSNRVVLATPRDDRIHINKIVDLNKRGVKWIQCAHVVPCGAAADAALASEGRVTSKPVSLEPKVSSAVAKLVSGEVDAAIIFHSDFIANRSKLREIRFKNSAAATTRYPIGVIKISNQQSLAKSFMDTVLSAYGRKVLAEAGFIRAS
;
A
#
# COMPACT_ATOMS: atom_id res chain seq x y z
N MET A 1 -38.29 -77.28 54.14
CA MET A 1 -39.41 -76.29 53.94
C MET A 1 -38.83 -74.96 53.55
N ARG A 2 -39.43 -74.35 52.44
CA ARG A 2 -39.33 -73.02 51.85
C ARG A 2 -37.99 -72.73 51.08
N ARG A 3 -37.82 -73.07 49.89
CA ARG A 3 -38.36 -72.66 48.54
C ARG A 3 -38.94 -71.27 48.52
N ARG A 4 -38.43 -70.48 47.51
CA ARG A 4 -38.87 -69.17 47.00
C ARG A 4 -38.25 -67.97 47.69
N GLU A 5 -37.34 -67.37 46.90
CA GLU A 5 -37.31 -65.89 46.58
C GLU A 5 -35.98 -65.49 45.96
N TYR A 6 -35.56 -66.18 44.91
CA TYR A 6 -34.45 -65.76 44.05
C TYR A 6 -34.85 -65.65 42.60
N VAL A 7 -35.93 -64.99 42.40
CA VAL A 7 -36.38 -64.68 41.00
C VAL A 7 -36.93 -63.29 41.05
N LEU A 8 -36.14 -62.23 41.11
CA LEU A 8 -36.54 -60.85 40.74
C LEU A 8 -35.43 -59.84 40.95
N LEU A 9 -34.23 -60.15 40.50
CA LEU A 9 -33.14 -59.10 40.47
C LEU A 9 -32.26 -59.23 39.22
N LEU A 10 -32.87 -59.54 38.08
CA LEU A 10 -32.17 -59.71 36.82
C LEU A 10 -32.95 -59.09 35.70
N ILE A 11 -33.38 -57.84 35.82
CA ILE A 11 -33.79 -56.99 34.70
C ILE A 11 -33.82 -55.56 35.20
N VAL A 12 -32.76 -54.81 35.12
CA VAL A 12 -32.64 -53.36 34.81
C VAL A 12 -31.16 -53.04 34.76
N ALA A 13 -30.44 -53.70 33.87
CA ALA A 13 -29.18 -53.15 33.33
C ALA A 13 -29.47 -52.66 31.93
N MET A 14 -30.42 -51.76 31.84
CA MET A 14 -30.81 -51.17 30.55
C MET A 14 -29.93 -49.96 30.33
N MET A 15 -29.03 -50.12 29.36
CA MET A 15 -28.48 -49.12 28.46
C MET A 15 -28.82 -47.66 28.81
N THR A 16 -27.94 -46.99 29.53
CA THR A 16 -27.74 -45.55 29.39
C THR A 16 -26.60 -45.35 28.41
N MET A 17 -26.97 -45.43 27.13
CA MET A 17 -26.13 -44.94 26.03
C MET A 17 -26.09 -43.41 26.15
N SER A 18 -25.16 -42.93 26.95
CA SER A 18 -24.87 -41.51 27.09
C SER A 18 -24.43 -41.01 25.72
N ALA A 19 -25.35 -40.37 24.98
CA ALA A 19 -25.05 -39.58 23.84
C ALA A 19 -24.16 -38.42 24.31
N PHE A 20 -22.84 -38.58 24.17
CA PHE A 20 -21.92 -37.46 24.28
C PHE A 20 -22.30 -36.48 23.17
N PRO A 21 -22.73 -35.25 23.51
CA PRO A 21 -22.87 -34.24 22.48
C PRO A 21 -21.50 -34.09 21.85
N SER A 22 -21.41 -34.38 20.58
CA SER A 22 -20.27 -34.03 19.73
C SER A 22 -20.02 -32.53 19.94
N GLN A 23 -18.95 -32.22 20.70
CA GLN A 23 -18.48 -30.85 20.77
C GLN A 23 -17.95 -30.51 19.39
N ALA A 24 -18.86 -30.10 18.53
CA ALA A 24 -18.50 -29.34 17.34
C ALA A 24 -17.68 -28.16 17.85
N SER A 25 -16.36 -28.26 17.69
CA SER A 25 -15.43 -27.21 18.01
C SER A 25 -15.89 -25.98 17.22
N LEU A 26 -16.63 -25.10 17.87
CA LEU A 26 -16.82 -23.75 17.38
C LEU A 26 -15.42 -23.14 17.33
N HIS A 27 -14.77 -23.31 16.18
CA HIS A 27 -13.59 -22.52 15.84
C HIS A 27 -14.07 -21.08 15.94
N ARG A 28 -13.91 -20.48 17.11
CA ARG A 28 -14.01 -19.03 17.26
C ARG A 28 -13.02 -18.47 16.26
N TYR A 29 -13.53 -17.95 15.16
CA TYR A 29 -12.74 -17.17 14.23
C TYR A 29 -12.11 -16.02 15.03
N GLN A 30 -10.87 -16.22 15.43
CA GLN A 30 -10.13 -15.20 16.16
C GLN A 30 -9.88 -14.08 15.16
N LYS A 31 -10.51 -12.93 15.38
CA LYS A 31 -10.29 -11.75 14.55
C LYS A 31 -8.81 -11.38 14.63
N SER A 32 -8.11 -11.50 13.52
CA SER A 32 -6.71 -11.11 13.40
C SER A 32 -6.62 -9.82 12.59
N THR A 33 -5.89 -8.86 13.09
CA THR A 33 -5.61 -7.61 12.36
C THR A 33 -4.20 -7.67 11.80
N LEU A 34 -4.06 -7.39 10.50
CA LEU A 34 -2.80 -7.23 9.82
C LEU A 34 -2.59 -5.73 9.54
N THR A 35 -1.58 -5.14 10.15
CA THR A 35 -1.26 -3.72 9.99
C THR A 35 -0.23 -3.52 8.89
N VAL A 36 -0.59 -2.75 7.88
CA VAL A 36 0.24 -2.51 6.69
C VAL A 36 0.55 -1.04 6.56
N PHE A 37 1.82 -0.68 6.64
CA PHE A 37 2.31 0.65 6.29
C PHE A 37 2.68 0.67 4.81
N ALA A 38 2.05 1.53 4.03
CA ALA A 38 2.28 1.61 2.59
C ALA A 38 2.38 3.05 2.11
N ALA A 39 3.22 3.29 1.12
CA ALA A 39 3.33 4.59 0.47
C ALA A 39 1.96 5.07 -0.03
N SER A 40 1.66 6.37 0.09
CA SER A 40 0.36 6.94 -0.26
C SER A 40 -0.04 6.72 -1.73
N SER A 41 0.91 6.56 -2.64
CA SER A 41 0.67 6.19 -4.04
C SER A 41 0.13 4.76 -4.23
N LEU A 42 0.28 3.88 -3.21
CA LEU A 42 -0.24 2.51 -3.21
C LEU A 42 -1.68 2.41 -2.70
N ALA A 43 -2.29 3.50 -2.22
CA ALA A 43 -3.55 3.45 -1.49
C ALA A 43 -4.66 2.73 -2.27
N GLN A 44 -4.86 3.04 -3.53
CA GLN A 44 -5.91 2.42 -4.34
C GLN A 44 -5.66 0.92 -4.56
N THR A 45 -4.45 0.55 -4.98
CA THR A 45 -4.08 -0.84 -5.28
C THR A 45 -4.06 -1.70 -4.03
N PHE A 46 -3.47 -1.22 -2.94
CA PHE A 46 -3.39 -1.97 -1.69
C PHE A 46 -4.75 -2.13 -1.01
N THR A 47 -5.64 -1.13 -1.10
CA THR A 47 -7.03 -1.27 -0.64
C THR A 47 -7.76 -2.37 -1.43
N ALA A 48 -7.58 -2.44 -2.74
CA ALA A 48 -8.18 -3.49 -3.57
C ALA A 48 -7.61 -4.88 -3.24
N LEU A 49 -6.28 -4.98 -3.09
CA LEU A 49 -5.60 -6.23 -2.69
C LEU A 49 -6.00 -6.66 -1.28
N GLY A 50 -6.15 -5.71 -0.34
CA GLY A 50 -6.61 -5.97 1.02
C GLY A 50 -8.01 -6.57 1.05
N LYS A 51 -8.95 -5.99 0.31
CA LYS A 51 -10.31 -6.55 0.18
C LYS A 51 -10.31 -7.98 -0.38
N THR A 52 -9.49 -8.23 -1.41
CA THR A 52 -9.35 -9.57 -1.99
C THR A 52 -8.73 -10.55 -1.00
N PHE A 53 -7.76 -10.10 -0.22
CA PHE A 53 -7.11 -10.90 0.83
C PHE A 53 -8.09 -11.24 1.96
N GLU A 54 -8.81 -10.25 2.49
CA GLU A 54 -9.83 -10.43 3.53
C GLU A 54 -10.91 -11.44 3.11
N ALA A 55 -11.36 -11.36 1.83
CA ALA A 55 -12.35 -12.30 1.30
C ALA A 55 -11.86 -13.76 1.25
N ARG A 56 -10.54 -13.98 1.14
CA ARG A 56 -9.91 -15.31 1.12
C ARG A 56 -9.47 -15.78 2.50
N HIS A 57 -9.44 -14.87 3.49
CA HIS A 57 -9.02 -15.15 4.86
C HIS A 57 -10.11 -14.66 5.83
N PRO A 58 -11.23 -15.40 5.95
CA PRO A 58 -12.31 -15.02 6.85
C PRO A 58 -11.80 -14.78 8.28
N GLY A 59 -12.27 -13.71 8.94
CA GLY A 59 -11.80 -13.32 10.28
C GLY A 59 -10.55 -12.43 10.30
N VAL A 60 -9.89 -12.22 9.15
CA VAL A 60 -8.77 -11.29 9.02
C VAL A 60 -9.25 -9.92 8.60
N LYS A 61 -8.70 -8.88 9.24
CA LYS A 61 -8.84 -7.48 8.86
C LYS A 61 -7.47 -6.93 8.46
N VAL A 62 -7.38 -6.26 7.30
CA VAL A 62 -6.16 -5.55 6.88
C VAL A 62 -6.36 -4.06 7.12
N GLU A 63 -5.53 -3.50 7.98
CA GLU A 63 -5.54 -2.08 8.30
C GLU A 63 -4.35 -1.39 7.65
N PHE A 64 -4.62 -0.31 6.92
CA PHE A 64 -3.60 0.41 6.17
C PHE A 64 -3.32 1.79 6.77
N SER A 65 -2.04 2.15 6.80
CA SER A 65 -1.57 3.52 7.00
C SER A 65 -0.91 4.00 5.71
N PHE A 66 -1.53 4.99 5.05
CA PHE A 66 -1.05 5.53 3.76
C PHE A 66 -0.45 6.93 3.94
N LEU A 67 0.88 6.98 4.08
CA LEU A 67 1.64 8.22 4.24
C LEU A 67 2.84 8.25 3.28
N ALA A 68 3.70 9.28 3.40
CA ALA A 68 5.01 9.23 2.76
C ALA A 68 5.86 8.12 3.40
N SER A 69 6.66 7.43 2.58
CA SER A 69 7.47 6.30 3.08
C SER A 69 8.47 6.73 4.16
N SER A 70 9.06 7.92 4.04
CA SER A 70 9.94 8.49 5.07
C SER A 70 9.21 8.72 6.41
N THR A 71 7.96 9.19 6.38
CA THR A 71 7.12 9.36 7.58
C THR A 71 6.82 8.02 8.22
N LEU A 72 6.44 7.02 7.42
CA LEU A 72 6.17 5.66 7.91
C LEU A 72 7.43 5.02 8.52
N ALA A 73 8.58 5.18 7.86
CA ALA A 73 9.86 4.69 8.38
C ALA A 73 10.20 5.34 9.74
N THR A 74 9.97 6.64 9.90
CA THR A 74 10.16 7.35 11.18
C THR A 74 9.22 6.79 12.26
N GLN A 75 7.95 6.55 11.94
CA GLN A 75 7.00 5.95 12.88
C GLN A 75 7.42 4.54 13.30
N MET A 76 7.94 3.73 12.37
CA MET A 76 8.47 2.39 12.65
C MET A 76 9.68 2.45 13.60
N LEU A 77 10.61 3.37 13.35
CA LEU A 77 11.77 3.56 14.22
C LEU A 77 11.37 4.08 15.62
N ALA A 78 10.25 4.78 15.71
CA ALA A 78 9.66 5.21 16.98
C ALA A 78 8.82 4.10 17.67
N GLY A 79 8.80 2.88 17.11
CA GLY A 79 8.13 1.72 17.72
C GLY A 79 6.65 1.54 17.35
N ALA A 80 6.16 2.22 16.31
CA ALA A 80 4.79 2.01 15.85
C ALA A 80 4.56 0.54 15.45
N PRO A 81 3.46 -0.12 15.92
CA PRO A 81 3.17 -1.49 15.59
C PRO A 81 2.79 -1.63 14.11
N VAL A 82 3.48 -2.50 13.41
CA VAL A 82 3.27 -2.77 11.98
C VAL A 82 3.76 -4.15 11.62
N ASP A 83 3.11 -4.80 10.66
CA ASP A 83 3.44 -6.14 10.19
C ASP A 83 4.14 -6.13 8.83
N ILE A 84 3.77 -5.18 7.95
CA ILE A 84 4.32 -5.07 6.59
C ILE A 84 4.64 -3.60 6.29
N PHE A 85 5.78 -3.38 5.66
CA PHE A 85 6.14 -2.08 5.10
C PHE A 85 6.31 -2.16 3.58
N ALA A 86 5.58 -1.33 2.84
CA ALA A 86 5.67 -1.16 1.38
C ALA A 86 6.05 0.29 1.06
N SER A 87 7.29 0.49 0.68
CA SER A 87 7.89 1.81 0.45
C SER A 87 7.87 2.20 -1.03
N ALA A 88 7.80 3.50 -1.31
CA ALA A 88 8.03 4.09 -2.64
C ALA A 88 9.51 4.43 -2.88
N SER A 89 10.41 4.04 -1.99
CA SER A 89 11.83 4.37 -2.04
C SER A 89 12.67 3.27 -1.39
N GLU A 90 13.72 2.84 -2.10
CA GLU A 90 14.74 1.95 -1.53
C GLU A 90 15.53 2.64 -0.41
N THR A 91 15.67 3.97 -0.47
CA THR A 91 16.35 4.74 0.58
C THR A 91 15.58 4.66 1.90
N ASP A 92 14.27 4.90 1.89
CA ASP A 92 13.47 4.79 3.12
C ASP A 92 13.40 3.35 3.64
N MET A 93 13.36 2.35 2.75
CA MET A 93 13.45 0.94 3.17
C MET A 93 14.79 0.65 3.85
N ARG A 94 15.90 1.20 3.36
CA ARG A 94 17.21 1.01 3.98
C ARG A 94 17.31 1.61 5.38
N THR A 95 16.60 2.70 5.68
CA THR A 95 16.61 3.29 7.04
C THR A 95 16.03 2.35 8.10
N VAL A 96 15.13 1.45 7.70
CA VAL A 96 14.48 0.46 8.57
C VAL A 96 14.99 -0.97 8.35
N LYS A 97 16.19 -1.14 7.78
CA LYS A 97 16.74 -2.47 7.44
C LYS A 97 16.84 -3.44 8.63
N SER A 98 17.03 -2.92 9.85
CA SER A 98 17.06 -3.73 11.07
C SER A 98 15.68 -4.32 11.42
N LEU A 99 14.61 -3.66 11.02
CA LEU A 99 13.23 -4.08 11.23
C LEU A 99 12.70 -4.92 10.06
N VAL A 100 13.20 -4.68 8.83
CA VAL A 100 12.79 -5.36 7.59
C VAL A 100 14.01 -6.01 6.93
N PRO A 101 14.40 -7.22 7.33
CA PRO A 101 15.68 -7.80 6.94
C PRO A 101 15.75 -8.24 5.47
N SER A 102 14.63 -8.60 4.86
CA SER A 102 14.59 -9.20 3.51
C SER A 102 13.50 -8.56 2.63
N PRO A 103 13.61 -7.25 2.33
CA PRO A 103 12.67 -6.62 1.42
C PRO A 103 12.91 -7.08 -0.01
N VAL A 104 11.83 -7.14 -0.80
CA VAL A 104 11.87 -7.44 -2.23
C VAL A 104 11.29 -6.29 -3.04
N ILE A 105 11.86 -5.99 -4.20
CA ILE A 105 11.27 -5.02 -5.13
C ILE A 105 10.09 -5.70 -5.81
N PHE A 106 8.89 -5.12 -5.64
CA PHE A 106 7.68 -5.69 -6.21
C PHE A 106 7.12 -4.90 -7.39
N THR A 107 7.48 -3.62 -7.50
CA THR A 107 7.08 -2.76 -8.60
C THR A 107 7.99 -1.54 -8.68
N SER A 108 7.79 -0.72 -9.71
CA SER A 108 8.40 0.61 -9.85
C SER A 108 7.33 1.62 -10.25
N ASN A 109 7.63 2.88 -10.08
CA ASN A 109 6.79 3.97 -10.55
C ASN A 109 7.65 5.10 -11.11
N ARG A 110 7.08 6.01 -11.85
CA ARG A 110 7.79 7.21 -12.32
C ARG A 110 7.00 8.46 -11.99
N VAL A 111 7.68 9.56 -11.78
CA VAL A 111 7.03 10.85 -11.68
C VAL A 111 6.73 11.41 -13.08
N VAL A 112 5.66 12.17 -13.14
CA VAL A 112 5.20 12.90 -14.32
C VAL A 112 4.77 14.30 -13.91
N LEU A 113 4.84 15.26 -14.81
CA LEU A 113 4.14 16.52 -14.63
C LEU A 113 2.69 16.31 -15.04
N ALA A 114 1.76 16.62 -14.17
CA ALA A 114 0.34 16.57 -14.44
C ALA A 114 -0.26 17.98 -14.42
N THR A 115 -1.21 18.21 -15.31
CA THR A 115 -2.03 19.44 -15.39
C THR A 115 -3.51 19.05 -15.45
N PRO A 116 -4.45 19.94 -15.10
CA PRO A 116 -5.86 19.75 -15.43
C PRO A 116 -6.06 19.56 -16.95
N ARG A 117 -7.11 18.85 -17.35
CA ARG A 117 -7.42 18.68 -18.78
C ARG A 117 -7.82 19.98 -19.45
N ASP A 118 -8.46 20.86 -18.73
CA ASP A 118 -8.86 22.22 -19.13
C ASP A 118 -7.75 23.27 -18.87
N ASP A 119 -6.49 22.85 -18.97
CA ASP A 119 -5.30 23.66 -18.74
C ASP A 119 -5.35 24.96 -19.53
N ARG A 120 -5.77 26.05 -18.88
CA ARG A 120 -5.92 27.39 -19.45
C ARG A 120 -4.60 28.10 -19.71
N ILE A 121 -3.52 27.64 -19.08
CA ILE A 121 -2.17 28.22 -19.21
C ILE A 121 -1.38 27.54 -20.33
N HIS A 122 -1.89 26.43 -20.86
CA HIS A 122 -1.25 25.65 -21.92
C HIS A 122 0.17 25.19 -21.57
N ILE A 123 0.31 24.47 -20.46
CA ILE A 123 1.55 23.82 -20.05
C ILE A 123 1.70 22.53 -20.88
N ASN A 124 2.55 22.54 -21.92
CA ASN A 124 2.71 21.42 -22.86
C ASN A 124 4.04 20.67 -22.70
N LYS A 125 5.00 21.24 -21.99
CA LYS A 125 6.33 20.69 -21.74
C LYS A 125 6.85 21.12 -20.37
N ILE A 126 7.81 20.40 -19.83
CA ILE A 126 8.34 20.63 -18.46
C ILE A 126 8.84 22.07 -18.28
N VAL A 127 9.52 22.62 -19.29
CA VAL A 127 10.05 24.00 -19.22
C VAL A 127 8.96 25.08 -19.14
N ASP A 128 7.71 24.76 -19.47
CA ASP A 128 6.58 25.70 -19.35
C ASP A 128 6.25 26.03 -17.89
N LEU A 129 6.80 25.29 -16.91
CA LEU A 129 6.76 25.67 -15.51
C LEU A 129 7.42 27.04 -15.24
N ASN A 130 8.29 27.50 -16.12
CA ASN A 130 8.92 28.83 -16.03
C ASN A 130 8.04 29.99 -16.52
N LYS A 131 6.86 29.73 -17.10
CA LYS A 131 5.96 30.76 -17.54
C LYS A 131 5.50 31.62 -16.36
N ARG A 132 5.42 32.93 -16.56
CA ARG A 132 4.96 33.88 -15.54
C ARG A 132 3.55 33.52 -15.08
N GLY A 133 3.36 33.47 -13.78
CA GLY A 133 2.06 33.20 -13.15
C GLY A 133 1.71 31.72 -12.97
N VAL A 134 2.51 30.80 -13.53
CA VAL A 134 2.28 29.35 -13.31
C VAL A 134 2.48 29.00 -11.85
N LYS A 135 1.45 28.45 -11.24
CA LYS A 135 1.47 27.88 -9.88
C LYS A 135 1.65 26.37 -10.00
N TRP A 136 2.83 25.88 -9.70
CA TRP A 136 3.07 24.44 -9.69
C TRP A 136 3.61 23.97 -8.33
N ILE A 137 3.39 22.70 -8.02
CA ILE A 137 3.79 22.07 -6.77
C ILE A 137 4.49 20.74 -7.01
N GLN A 138 5.22 20.29 -6.02
CA GLN A 138 5.75 18.94 -5.89
C GLN A 138 5.70 18.48 -4.44
N CYS A 139 6.09 17.25 -4.17
CA CYS A 139 6.32 16.80 -2.81
C CYS A 139 7.59 17.43 -2.21
N ALA A 140 7.68 17.46 -0.88
CA ALA A 140 8.89 17.86 -0.16
C ALA A 140 10.08 16.96 -0.55
N HIS A 141 11.27 17.53 -0.63
CA HIS A 141 12.49 16.88 -1.09
C HIS A 141 12.85 15.60 -0.32
N VAL A 142 12.48 15.55 0.95
CA VAL A 142 12.79 14.43 1.87
C VAL A 142 11.81 13.24 1.75
N VAL A 143 10.78 13.34 0.91
CA VAL A 143 9.85 12.22 0.69
C VAL A 143 10.04 11.64 -0.71
N PRO A 144 9.67 10.35 -0.97
CA PRO A 144 9.99 9.66 -2.22
C PRO A 144 9.58 10.40 -3.50
N CYS A 145 8.35 10.95 -3.52
CA CYS A 145 7.87 11.69 -4.69
C CYS A 145 8.63 12.99 -4.93
N GLY A 146 9.11 13.66 -3.87
CA GLY A 146 9.93 14.88 -3.98
C GLY A 146 11.33 14.56 -4.46
N ALA A 147 12.01 13.57 -3.87
CA ALA A 147 13.32 13.13 -4.32
C ALA A 147 13.30 12.69 -5.81
N ALA A 148 12.26 11.96 -6.23
CA ALA A 148 12.09 11.57 -7.63
C ALA A 148 11.81 12.78 -8.54
N ALA A 149 11.03 13.76 -8.07
CA ALA A 149 10.77 15.00 -8.80
C ALA A 149 12.05 15.82 -8.99
N ASP A 150 12.86 15.95 -7.95
CA ASP A 150 14.13 16.67 -8.00
C ASP A 150 15.11 16.03 -9.01
N ALA A 151 15.23 14.70 -8.98
CA ALA A 151 16.06 13.96 -9.93
C ALA A 151 15.57 14.12 -11.38
N ALA A 152 14.25 14.06 -11.58
CA ALA A 152 13.64 14.26 -12.90
C ALA A 152 13.86 15.70 -13.41
N LEU A 153 13.63 16.71 -12.59
CA LEU A 153 13.85 18.12 -12.91
C LEU A 153 15.33 18.42 -13.22
N ALA A 154 16.23 17.90 -12.41
CA ALA A 154 17.67 18.03 -12.64
C ALA A 154 18.10 17.46 -14.01
N SER A 155 17.48 16.35 -14.43
CA SER A 155 17.76 15.73 -15.73
C SER A 155 17.21 16.54 -16.94
N GLU A 156 16.20 17.37 -16.74
CA GLU A 156 15.67 18.29 -17.78
C GLU A 156 16.51 19.58 -17.92
N GLY A 157 17.18 20.00 -16.85
CA GLY A 157 18.19 21.06 -16.84
C GLY A 157 17.71 22.48 -17.16
N ARG A 158 16.40 22.74 -17.24
CA ARG A 158 15.85 24.02 -17.75
C ARG A 158 14.74 24.64 -16.90
N VAL A 159 14.35 24.00 -15.80
CA VAL A 159 13.33 24.57 -14.90
C VAL A 159 14.03 25.39 -13.82
N THR A 160 13.79 26.70 -13.83
CA THR A 160 14.38 27.67 -12.89
C THR A 160 13.35 28.20 -11.90
N SER A 161 12.05 28.10 -12.23
CA SER A 161 10.96 28.46 -11.32
C SER A 161 10.91 27.49 -10.15
N LYS A 162 10.46 27.98 -9.00
CA LYS A 162 10.29 27.16 -7.78
C LYS A 162 8.83 26.76 -7.62
N PRO A 163 8.55 25.58 -7.02
CA PRO A 163 7.19 25.22 -6.65
C PRO A 163 6.64 26.21 -5.62
N VAL A 164 5.35 26.54 -5.73
CA VAL A 164 4.68 27.44 -4.77
C VAL A 164 4.40 26.74 -3.44
N SER A 165 4.44 25.41 -3.40
CA SER A 165 4.27 24.60 -2.21
C SER A 165 4.99 23.25 -2.33
N LEU A 166 5.47 22.74 -1.20
CA LEU A 166 6.06 21.41 -1.06
C LEU A 166 5.14 20.54 -0.20
N GLU A 167 4.58 19.49 -0.80
CA GLU A 167 3.56 18.67 -0.18
C GLU A 167 4.17 17.52 0.65
N PRO A 168 3.59 17.17 1.81
CA PRO A 168 4.12 16.12 2.67
C PRO A 168 3.97 14.71 2.09
N LYS A 169 3.09 14.51 1.13
CA LYS A 169 2.84 13.24 0.42
C LYS A 169 2.18 13.48 -0.94
N VAL A 170 2.32 12.52 -1.86
CA VAL A 170 1.80 12.69 -3.22
C VAL A 170 0.29 12.87 -3.29
N SER A 171 -0.48 12.21 -2.42
CA SER A 171 -1.94 12.37 -2.40
C SER A 171 -2.39 13.80 -2.05
N SER A 172 -1.58 14.57 -1.29
CA SER A 172 -1.83 16.00 -1.05
C SER A 172 -1.61 16.83 -2.32
N ALA A 173 -0.54 16.53 -3.08
CA ALA A 173 -0.29 17.20 -4.36
C ALA A 173 -1.41 16.92 -5.38
N VAL A 174 -1.86 15.66 -5.46
CA VAL A 174 -3.00 15.26 -6.31
C VAL A 174 -4.28 16.00 -5.92
N ALA A 175 -4.58 16.08 -4.62
CA ALA A 175 -5.79 16.75 -4.13
C ALA A 175 -5.81 18.23 -4.56
N LYS A 176 -4.72 18.99 -4.36
CA LYS A 176 -4.58 20.38 -4.74
C LYS A 176 -4.68 20.60 -6.27
N LEU A 177 -4.09 19.68 -7.05
CA LEU A 177 -4.18 19.76 -8.51
C LEU A 177 -5.62 19.49 -8.98
N VAL A 178 -6.28 18.47 -8.44
CA VAL A 178 -7.66 18.11 -8.83
C VAL A 178 -8.68 19.15 -8.38
N SER A 179 -8.44 19.84 -7.25
CA SER A 179 -9.30 20.95 -6.79
C SER A 179 -9.10 22.24 -7.57
N GLY A 180 -8.07 22.34 -8.42
CA GLY A 180 -7.76 23.54 -9.19
C GLY A 180 -7.05 24.65 -8.40
N GLU A 181 -6.48 24.32 -7.24
CA GLU A 181 -5.68 25.27 -6.45
C GLU A 181 -4.36 25.63 -7.13
N VAL A 182 -3.86 24.73 -7.98
CA VAL A 182 -2.61 24.89 -8.74
C VAL A 182 -2.79 24.46 -10.19
N ASP A 183 -1.91 24.98 -11.06
CA ASP A 183 -1.95 24.74 -12.50
C ASP A 183 -1.24 23.45 -12.90
N ALA A 184 -0.26 23.01 -12.11
CA ALA A 184 0.49 21.80 -12.37
C ALA A 184 1.04 21.19 -11.07
N ALA A 185 1.26 19.88 -11.10
CA ALA A 185 1.93 19.15 -10.02
C ALA A 185 2.83 18.04 -10.57
N ILE A 186 3.98 17.81 -9.92
CA ILE A 186 4.77 16.60 -10.17
C ILE A 186 4.25 15.53 -9.23
N ILE A 187 3.66 14.48 -9.83
CA ILE A 187 3.03 13.35 -9.14
C ILE A 187 3.50 12.03 -9.73
N PHE A 188 3.19 10.91 -9.11
CA PHE A 188 3.46 9.61 -9.72
C PHE A 188 2.50 9.30 -10.88
N HIS A 189 2.96 8.53 -11.86
CA HIS A 189 2.15 8.09 -12.98
C HIS A 189 0.91 7.29 -12.54
N SER A 190 1.02 6.48 -11.48
CA SER A 190 -0.13 5.79 -10.90
C SER A 190 -1.21 6.75 -10.40
N ASP A 191 -0.81 7.87 -9.81
CA ASP A 191 -1.77 8.89 -9.33
C ASP A 191 -2.43 9.62 -10.52
N PHE A 192 -1.66 9.84 -11.61
CA PHE A 192 -2.23 10.34 -12.87
C PHE A 192 -3.25 9.34 -13.44
N ILE A 193 -2.92 8.05 -13.53
CA ILE A 193 -3.83 7.01 -14.04
C ILE A 193 -5.14 6.98 -13.23
N ALA A 194 -5.06 7.07 -11.91
CA ALA A 194 -6.23 7.14 -11.03
C ALA A 194 -7.12 8.37 -11.28
N ASN A 195 -6.56 9.44 -11.84
CA ASN A 195 -7.24 10.72 -12.10
C ASN A 195 -7.26 11.12 -13.58
N ARG A 196 -7.02 10.20 -14.50
CA ARG A 196 -6.87 10.43 -15.94
C ARG A 196 -8.08 11.10 -16.62
N SER A 197 -9.26 11.00 -16.03
CA SER A 197 -10.46 11.69 -16.52
C SER A 197 -10.39 13.20 -16.29
N LYS A 198 -9.64 13.66 -15.29
CA LYS A 198 -9.50 15.08 -14.90
C LYS A 198 -8.15 15.68 -15.27
N LEU A 199 -7.13 14.84 -15.39
CA LEU A 199 -5.74 15.26 -15.57
C LEU A 199 -5.20 14.87 -16.96
N ARG A 200 -4.14 15.57 -17.36
CA ARG A 200 -3.26 15.29 -18.51
C ARG A 200 -1.83 15.12 -18.02
N GLU A 201 -1.10 14.18 -18.61
CA GLU A 201 0.29 13.87 -18.26
C GLU A 201 1.26 14.51 -19.27
N ILE A 202 2.36 15.01 -18.76
CA ILE A 202 3.55 15.42 -19.51
C ILE A 202 4.74 14.65 -18.93
N ARG A 203 5.41 13.89 -19.78
CA ARG A 203 6.51 13.01 -19.37
C ARG A 203 7.85 13.73 -19.36
N PHE A 204 8.69 13.39 -18.39
CA PHE A 204 10.09 13.76 -18.40
C PHE A 204 10.83 12.98 -19.49
N LYS A 205 11.82 13.59 -20.13
CA LYS A 205 12.60 12.97 -21.21
C LYS A 205 13.45 11.83 -20.67
N ASN A 206 14.10 12.01 -19.52
CA ASN A 206 14.87 10.97 -18.86
C ASN A 206 13.97 10.15 -17.93
N SER A 207 13.39 9.07 -18.45
CA SER A 207 12.51 8.19 -17.71
C SER A 207 13.21 7.48 -16.54
N ALA A 208 14.51 7.20 -16.65
CA ALA A 208 15.29 6.56 -15.59
C ALA A 208 15.40 7.46 -14.36
N ALA A 209 15.76 8.75 -14.56
CA ALA A 209 15.82 9.72 -13.47
C ALA A 209 14.46 9.97 -12.79
N ALA A 210 13.36 9.82 -13.55
CA ALA A 210 12.00 9.97 -13.04
C ALA A 210 11.44 8.72 -12.35
N THR A 211 12.18 7.58 -12.36
CA THR A 211 11.69 6.28 -11.88
C THR A 211 12.22 5.98 -10.48
N THR A 212 11.34 5.44 -9.62
CA THR A 212 11.67 4.93 -8.30
C THR A 212 11.20 3.48 -8.14
N ARG A 213 11.94 2.68 -7.37
CA ARG A 213 11.66 1.27 -7.10
C ARG A 213 10.97 1.11 -5.77
N TYR A 214 9.99 0.22 -5.73
CA TYR A 214 9.13 -0.02 -4.58
C TYR A 214 9.46 -1.35 -3.91
N PRO A 215 10.16 -1.33 -2.78
CA PRO A 215 10.37 -2.50 -1.94
C PRO A 215 9.18 -2.75 -1.00
N ILE A 216 8.93 -4.04 -0.71
CA ILE A 216 8.00 -4.51 0.30
C ILE A 216 8.68 -5.55 1.19
N GLY A 217 8.38 -5.58 2.48
CA GLY A 217 8.88 -6.61 3.37
C GLY A 217 8.07 -6.75 4.64
N VAL A 218 8.21 -7.92 5.26
CA VAL A 218 7.60 -8.27 6.54
C VAL A 218 8.49 -7.78 7.67
N ILE A 219 7.87 -7.26 8.73
CA ILE A 219 8.58 -6.77 9.92
C ILE A 219 9.05 -7.97 10.76
N LYS A 220 10.33 -7.99 11.13
CA LYS A 220 10.98 -9.08 11.85
C LYS A 220 10.27 -9.48 13.15
N ILE A 221 9.78 -8.49 13.90
CA ILE A 221 9.14 -8.67 15.20
C ILE A 221 7.61 -8.75 15.14
N SER A 222 7.02 -8.81 13.95
CA SER A 222 5.58 -8.98 13.80
C SER A 222 5.09 -10.27 14.46
N ASN A 223 4.00 -10.19 15.21
CA ASN A 223 3.30 -11.36 15.77
C ASN A 223 2.42 -12.06 14.71
N GLN A 224 2.29 -11.48 13.52
CA GLN A 224 1.47 -11.98 12.40
C GLN A 224 2.33 -12.49 11.23
N GLN A 225 3.50 -13.08 11.50
CA GLN A 225 4.49 -13.45 10.45
C GLN A 225 3.88 -14.22 9.28
N SER A 226 3.12 -15.29 9.57
CA SER A 226 2.51 -16.12 8.52
C SER A 226 1.48 -15.34 7.68
N LEU A 227 0.66 -14.54 8.35
CA LEU A 227 -0.36 -13.73 7.71
C LEU A 227 0.25 -12.61 6.86
N ALA A 228 1.27 -11.95 7.39
CA ALA A 228 2.02 -10.91 6.68
C ALA A 228 2.71 -11.46 5.42
N LYS A 229 3.33 -12.65 5.53
CA LYS A 229 3.91 -13.33 4.37
C LYS A 229 2.86 -13.68 3.32
N SER A 230 1.70 -14.22 3.74
CA SER A 230 0.60 -14.55 2.83
C SER A 230 0.04 -13.31 2.12
N PHE A 231 -0.06 -12.17 2.80
CA PHE A 231 -0.43 -10.91 2.17
C PHE A 231 0.64 -10.44 1.17
N MET A 232 1.92 -10.50 1.54
CA MET A 232 3.02 -10.18 0.63
C MET A 232 2.99 -11.08 -0.61
N ASP A 233 2.75 -12.38 -0.46
CA ASP A 233 2.60 -13.33 -1.58
C ASP A 233 1.41 -12.95 -2.48
N THR A 234 0.31 -12.44 -1.91
CA THR A 234 -0.82 -11.90 -2.68
C THR A 234 -0.41 -10.70 -3.53
N VAL A 235 0.37 -9.77 -2.97
CA VAL A 235 0.93 -8.62 -3.71
C VAL A 235 1.86 -9.07 -4.83
N LEU A 236 2.71 -10.06 -4.58
CA LEU A 236 3.70 -10.61 -5.53
C LEU A 236 3.08 -11.57 -6.57
N SER A 237 1.85 -12.00 -6.39
CA SER A 237 1.16 -12.93 -7.30
C SER A 237 0.93 -12.35 -8.69
N ALA A 238 0.56 -13.21 -9.66
CA ALA A 238 0.13 -12.75 -10.98
C ALA A 238 -1.04 -11.76 -10.90
N TYR A 239 -1.98 -12.00 -9.97
CA TYR A 239 -3.10 -11.10 -9.71
C TYR A 239 -2.63 -9.74 -9.16
N GLY A 240 -1.77 -9.73 -8.13
CA GLY A 240 -1.23 -8.50 -7.57
C GLY A 240 -0.47 -7.67 -8.60
N ARG A 241 0.38 -8.33 -9.41
CA ARG A 241 1.09 -7.65 -10.52
C ARG A 241 0.13 -7.07 -11.56
N LYS A 242 -0.97 -7.77 -11.88
CA LYS A 242 -2.01 -7.26 -12.79
C LYS A 242 -2.67 -6.00 -12.22
N VAL A 243 -3.10 -6.03 -10.96
CA VAL A 243 -3.72 -4.87 -10.28
C VAL A 243 -2.78 -3.66 -10.28
N LEU A 244 -1.48 -3.87 -10.00
CA LEU A 244 -0.48 -2.80 -10.04
C LEU A 244 -0.29 -2.24 -11.45
N ALA A 245 -0.17 -3.12 -12.47
CA ALA A 245 0.01 -2.69 -13.86
C ALA A 245 -1.18 -1.88 -14.39
N GLU A 246 -2.41 -2.30 -14.08
CA GLU A 246 -3.64 -1.58 -14.45
C GLU A 246 -3.72 -0.20 -13.79
N ALA A 247 -3.13 -0.05 -12.61
CA ALA A 247 -3.01 1.24 -11.92
C ALA A 247 -1.81 2.09 -12.41
N GLY A 248 -1.08 1.66 -13.44
CA GLY A 248 0.02 2.42 -14.03
C GLY A 248 1.40 2.21 -13.40
N PHE A 249 1.54 1.25 -12.48
CA PHE A 249 2.87 0.87 -11.99
C PHE A 249 3.66 0.10 -13.04
N ILE A 250 4.98 0.22 -12.97
CA ILE A 250 5.91 -0.43 -13.88
C ILE A 250 6.33 -1.77 -13.27
N ARG A 251 6.32 -2.84 -14.06
CA ARG A 251 6.77 -4.16 -13.61
C ARG A 251 8.20 -4.07 -13.07
N ALA A 252 8.44 -4.70 -11.92
CA ALA A 252 9.81 -4.88 -11.44
C ALA A 252 10.59 -5.74 -12.46
N SER A 253 11.73 -5.24 -12.89
CA SER A 253 12.71 -5.95 -13.70
C SER A 253 13.59 -6.83 -12.83
#